data_c028b10b75232e77647007c53ad27d5d
#
_entry.id   c028b10b75232e77647007c53ad27d5d
#
_cell.length_a   1.000
_cell.length_b   1.000
_cell.length_c   1.000
_cell.angle_alpha   90.00
_cell.angle_beta   90.00
_cell.angle_gamma   90.00
#
_symmetry.space_group_name_H-M   'P 1'
#
loop_
_entity.id
_entity.type
_entity.pdbx_description
1 polymer ?
#
loop_
_entity_poly.entity_id
_entity_poly.type
_entity_poly.pdbx_seq_one_letter_code
_entity_poly.pdbx_strand_id
1 'polypeptide(L)'
;MKKFLTLLILLSAGALFADPINYLDANGSVIGTAAIDGGVTTYRDASGKIIGSSFQNGPQIIFRTAEGRVIGSASPNGGNTTYRDAHGRICGSAVNDGKQITYRNRNSKIIGTATPSGNKTTYQNASGRLLGSVSCGENNDFTRDAFIHIVTSSISNYRISFFE
;
A
#
# COMPACT_ATOMS: atom_id res chain seq x y z
N MET A 1 -23.51 -59.41 -1.54
CA MET A 1 -22.85 -58.46 -0.63
C MET A 1 -22.26 -57.34 -1.48
N LYS A 2 -22.92 -56.17 -1.55
CA LYS A 2 -22.46 -55.00 -2.34
C LYS A 2 -21.62 -54.13 -1.41
N LYS A 3 -20.31 -53.97 -1.71
CA LYS A 3 -19.42 -53.08 -0.97
C LYS A 3 -19.67 -51.65 -1.48
N PHE A 4 -20.24 -50.80 -0.63
CA PHE A 4 -20.29 -49.38 -0.86
C PHE A 4 -18.91 -48.77 -0.59
N LEU A 5 -18.25 -48.30 -1.66
CA LEU A 5 -17.03 -47.51 -1.58
C LEU A 5 -17.44 -46.06 -1.29
N THR A 6 -17.32 -45.60 -0.03
CA THR A 6 -17.53 -44.22 0.35
C THR A 6 -16.32 -43.41 -0.11
N LEU A 7 -16.49 -42.64 -1.19
CA LEU A 7 -15.52 -41.66 -1.67
C LEU A 7 -15.52 -40.46 -0.72
N LEU A 8 -14.53 -40.39 0.16
CA LEU A 8 -14.30 -39.19 1.01
C LEU A 8 -13.67 -38.10 0.13
N ILE A 9 -14.48 -37.17 -0.35
CA ILE A 9 -13.99 -35.96 -1.01
C ILE A 9 -13.43 -35.05 0.09
N LEU A 10 -12.12 -35.03 0.24
CA LEU A 10 -11.43 -34.02 1.04
C LEU A 10 -11.51 -32.69 0.27
N LEU A 11 -12.52 -31.88 0.64
CA LEU A 11 -12.61 -30.51 0.17
C LEU A 11 -11.50 -29.73 0.91
N SER A 12 -10.31 -29.64 0.33
CA SER A 12 -9.31 -28.69 0.78
C SER A 12 -9.88 -27.30 0.48
N ALA A 13 -10.38 -26.63 1.53
CA ALA A 13 -10.64 -25.21 1.47
C ALA A 13 -9.28 -24.53 1.24
N GLY A 14 -8.91 -24.36 -0.02
CA GLY A 14 -7.81 -23.49 -0.42
C GLY A 14 -8.21 -22.10 0.05
N ALA A 15 -7.51 -21.58 1.03
CA ALA A 15 -7.61 -20.18 1.36
C ALA A 15 -7.31 -19.42 0.06
N LEU A 16 -8.30 -18.70 -0.47
CA LEU A 16 -8.11 -17.75 -1.56
C LEU A 16 -7.31 -16.59 -0.98
N PHE A 17 -5.98 -16.74 -0.94
CA PHE A 17 -5.09 -15.63 -0.69
C PHE A 17 -5.17 -14.73 -1.93
N ALA A 18 -5.56 -13.49 -1.74
CA ALA A 18 -5.43 -12.49 -2.78
C ALA A 18 -3.97 -12.43 -3.22
N ASP A 19 -3.72 -12.30 -4.52
CA ASP A 19 -2.37 -12.22 -5.05
C ASP A 19 -1.60 -11.10 -4.33
N PRO A 20 -0.34 -11.35 -3.92
CA PRO A 20 0.44 -10.35 -3.21
C PRO A 20 0.67 -9.13 -4.10
N ILE A 21 0.54 -7.96 -3.50
CA ILE A 21 0.87 -6.70 -4.14
C ILE A 21 2.38 -6.57 -4.14
N ASN A 22 2.98 -6.37 -5.32
CA ASN A 22 4.43 -6.22 -5.46
C ASN A 22 4.81 -4.74 -5.62
N TYR A 23 5.79 -4.31 -4.84
CA TYR A 23 6.43 -3.01 -4.96
C TYR A 23 7.77 -3.16 -5.66
N LEU A 24 7.98 -2.36 -6.71
CA LEU A 24 9.12 -2.46 -7.60
C LEU A 24 9.88 -1.13 -7.59
N ASP A 25 11.20 -1.18 -7.61
CA ASP A 25 12.05 -0.01 -7.82
C ASP A 25 12.00 0.49 -9.28
N ALA A 26 12.77 1.53 -9.60
CA ALA A 26 12.85 2.10 -10.94
C ALA A 26 13.45 1.13 -11.98
N ASN A 27 14.18 0.11 -11.55
CA ASN A 27 14.79 -0.92 -12.39
C ASN A 27 13.87 -2.14 -12.56
N GLY A 28 12.71 -2.16 -11.87
CA GLY A 28 11.77 -3.28 -11.89
C GLY A 28 12.09 -4.39 -10.90
N SER A 29 13.03 -4.20 -9.97
CA SER A 29 13.34 -5.17 -8.91
C SER A 29 12.31 -5.08 -7.80
N VAL A 30 11.87 -6.22 -7.26
CA VAL A 30 10.94 -6.25 -6.12
C VAL A 30 11.66 -5.74 -4.86
N ILE A 31 11.14 -4.68 -4.26
CA ILE A 31 11.63 -4.07 -3.01
C ILE A 31 10.76 -4.41 -1.81
N GLY A 32 9.60 -4.97 -2.03
CA GLY A 32 8.69 -5.39 -0.97
C GLY A 32 7.38 -5.92 -1.51
N THR A 33 6.55 -6.40 -0.59
CA THR A 33 5.22 -6.94 -0.89
C THR A 33 4.19 -6.47 0.13
N ALA A 34 2.91 -6.50 -0.24
CA ALA A 34 1.82 -6.41 0.72
C ALA A 34 0.82 -7.54 0.50
N ALA A 35 0.21 -8.00 1.59
CA ALA A 35 -0.88 -8.97 1.58
C ALA A 35 -2.03 -8.44 2.43
N ILE A 36 -3.26 -8.65 1.96
CA ILE A 36 -4.49 -8.24 2.66
C ILE A 36 -5.13 -9.49 3.24
N ASP A 37 -5.37 -9.46 4.54
CA ASP A 37 -6.07 -10.51 5.26
C ASP A 37 -6.98 -9.89 6.33
N GLY A 38 -8.27 -10.24 6.34
CA GLY A 38 -9.23 -9.78 7.35
C GLY A 38 -9.35 -8.24 7.47
N GLY A 39 -9.09 -7.49 6.39
CA GLY A 39 -9.12 -6.02 6.41
C GLY A 39 -7.84 -5.38 6.94
N VAL A 40 -6.82 -6.19 7.24
CA VAL A 40 -5.47 -5.73 7.60
C VAL A 40 -4.55 -5.95 6.39
N THR A 41 -3.81 -4.92 6.00
CA THR A 41 -2.74 -5.02 5.02
C THR A 41 -1.42 -5.14 5.77
N THR A 42 -0.67 -6.22 5.52
CA THR A 42 0.67 -6.45 6.09
C THR A 42 1.72 -6.17 5.02
N TYR A 43 2.70 -5.34 5.36
CA TYR A 43 3.79 -4.94 4.47
C TYR A 43 5.07 -5.67 4.84
N ARG A 44 5.80 -6.14 3.81
CA ARG A 44 7.08 -6.84 3.96
C ARG A 44 8.12 -6.21 3.06
N ASP A 45 9.38 -6.23 3.49
CA ASP A 45 10.52 -5.87 2.63
C ASP A 45 10.85 -7.00 1.64
N ALA A 46 11.88 -6.80 0.81
CA ALA A 46 12.33 -7.78 -0.18
C ALA A 46 12.81 -9.10 0.43
N SER A 47 13.18 -9.12 1.71
CA SER A 47 13.58 -10.33 2.44
C SER A 47 12.38 -11.09 3.03
N GLY A 48 11.17 -10.54 2.93
CA GLY A 48 9.94 -11.08 3.51
C GLY A 48 9.71 -10.67 4.98
N LYS A 49 10.59 -9.86 5.57
CA LYS A 49 10.42 -9.36 6.94
C LYS A 49 9.27 -8.36 6.99
N ILE A 50 8.40 -8.49 8.00
CA ILE A 50 7.33 -7.51 8.25
C ILE A 50 7.95 -6.17 8.63
N ILE A 51 7.56 -5.11 7.93
CA ILE A 51 7.98 -3.72 8.16
C ILE A 51 6.85 -2.84 8.69
N GLY A 52 5.62 -3.29 8.60
CA GLY A 52 4.47 -2.56 9.11
C GLY A 52 3.14 -3.15 8.68
N SER A 53 2.07 -2.46 9.04
CA SER A 53 0.70 -2.83 8.66
C SER A 53 -0.19 -1.59 8.52
N SER A 54 -1.32 -1.75 7.84
CA SER A 54 -2.42 -0.78 7.86
C SER A 54 -3.76 -1.48 8.00
N PHE A 55 -4.76 -0.76 8.52
CA PHE A 55 -6.14 -1.24 8.61
C PHE A 55 -7.09 -0.06 8.57
N GLN A 56 -8.32 -0.34 8.15
CA GLN A 56 -9.38 0.66 8.12
C GLN A 56 -10.01 0.82 9.51
N ASN A 57 -10.14 2.06 9.96
CA ASN A 57 -10.83 2.43 11.19
C ASN A 57 -11.85 3.55 10.87
N GLY A 58 -13.11 3.16 10.65
CA GLY A 58 -14.12 4.06 10.12
C GLY A 58 -13.71 4.64 8.76
N PRO A 59 -13.74 5.98 8.60
CA PRO A 59 -13.33 6.63 7.34
C PRO A 59 -11.81 6.77 7.19
N GLN A 60 -11.02 6.33 8.17
CA GLN A 60 -9.57 6.49 8.18
C GLN A 60 -8.85 5.16 7.96
N ILE A 61 -7.66 5.24 7.36
CA ILE A 61 -6.69 4.16 7.31
C ILE A 61 -5.60 4.49 8.33
N ILE A 62 -5.33 3.56 9.24
CA ILE A 62 -4.31 3.69 10.29
C ILE A 62 -3.06 2.90 9.89
N PHE A 63 -1.89 3.50 9.99
CA PHE A 63 -0.59 2.89 9.69
C PHE A 63 0.17 2.58 10.98
N ARG A 64 0.83 1.41 11.02
CA ARG A 64 1.61 0.93 12.17
C ARG A 64 2.98 0.41 11.75
N THR A 65 3.95 0.52 12.65
CA THR A 65 5.24 -0.19 12.54
C THR A 65 5.05 -1.71 12.67
N ALA A 66 6.12 -2.48 12.45
CA ALA A 66 6.13 -3.93 12.67
C ALA A 66 5.78 -4.30 14.13
N GLU A 67 6.13 -3.44 15.09
CA GLU A 67 5.85 -3.59 16.53
C GLU A 67 4.44 -3.13 16.92
N GLY A 68 3.60 -2.71 15.94
CA GLY A 68 2.21 -2.29 16.17
C GLY A 68 2.01 -0.83 16.60
N ARG A 69 3.08 -0.03 16.70
CA ARG A 69 2.98 1.40 17.06
C ARG A 69 2.39 2.20 15.91
N VAL A 70 1.39 3.05 16.18
CA VAL A 70 0.82 3.95 15.17
C VAL A 70 1.86 4.97 14.73
N ILE A 71 2.03 5.12 13.40
CA ILE A 71 2.93 6.11 12.77
C ILE A 71 2.17 7.22 12.05
N GLY A 72 0.89 7.03 11.77
CA GLY A 72 0.06 8.03 11.11
C GLY A 72 -1.26 7.48 10.61
N SER A 73 -1.98 8.33 9.88
CA SER A 73 -3.26 7.97 9.26
C SER A 73 -3.46 8.66 7.91
N ALA A 74 -4.31 8.07 7.07
CA ALA A 74 -4.87 8.69 5.87
C ALA A 74 -6.38 8.82 6.02
N SER A 75 -6.93 9.97 5.63
CA SER A 75 -8.37 10.27 5.63
C SER A 75 -8.82 10.58 4.21
N PRO A 76 -9.32 9.58 3.45
CA PRO A 76 -9.90 9.82 2.13
C PRO A 76 -11.19 10.63 2.25
N ASN A 77 -11.40 11.57 1.32
CA ASN A 77 -12.62 12.33 1.18
C ASN A 77 -12.83 12.70 -0.31
N GLY A 78 -13.67 11.92 -1.00
CA GLY A 78 -13.80 12.02 -2.44
C GLY A 78 -12.46 11.76 -3.16
N GLY A 79 -12.08 12.61 -4.11
CA GLY A 79 -10.78 12.52 -4.79
C GLY A 79 -9.59 13.02 -3.99
N ASN A 80 -9.77 13.45 -2.73
CA ASN A 80 -8.72 13.98 -1.88
C ASN A 80 -8.41 13.02 -0.73
N THR A 81 -7.13 12.94 -0.34
CA THR A 81 -6.69 12.22 0.86
C THR A 81 -5.82 13.13 1.70
N THR A 82 -6.11 13.25 3.00
CA THR A 82 -5.27 13.99 3.95
C THR A 82 -4.47 13.00 4.78
N TYR A 83 -3.15 13.21 4.85
CA TYR A 83 -2.23 12.41 5.66
C TYR A 83 -1.87 13.13 6.95
N ARG A 84 -1.84 12.37 8.06
CA ARG A 84 -1.50 12.87 9.39
C ARG A 84 -0.41 12.00 10.01
N ASP A 85 0.48 12.62 10.79
CA ASP A 85 1.46 11.92 11.60
C ASP A 85 0.81 11.22 12.82
N ALA A 86 1.61 10.54 13.64
CA ALA A 86 1.16 9.85 14.85
C ALA A 86 0.53 10.80 15.91
N HIS A 87 0.81 12.11 15.82
CA HIS A 87 0.27 13.15 16.70
C HIS A 87 -0.97 13.84 16.11
N GLY A 88 -1.47 13.37 14.96
CA GLY A 88 -2.63 13.93 14.27
C GLY A 88 -2.37 15.20 13.46
N ARG A 89 -1.12 15.67 13.34
CA ARG A 89 -0.76 16.85 12.56
C ARG A 89 -0.74 16.51 11.09
N ILE A 90 -1.27 17.41 10.24
CA ILE A 90 -1.23 17.22 8.79
C ILE A 90 0.22 17.25 8.30
N CYS A 91 0.65 16.21 7.60
CA CYS A 91 1.95 16.08 6.99
C CYS A 91 1.91 16.17 5.47
N GLY A 92 0.75 16.00 4.86
CA GLY A 92 0.58 16.11 3.41
C GLY A 92 -0.82 15.79 2.94
N SER A 93 -0.96 15.77 1.62
CA SER A 93 -2.22 15.41 0.95
C SER A 93 -1.95 14.74 -0.41
N ALA A 94 -2.96 14.02 -0.90
CA ALA A 94 -3.04 13.54 -2.27
C ALA A 94 -4.33 14.03 -2.92
N VAL A 95 -4.28 14.31 -4.21
CA VAL A 95 -5.44 14.65 -5.05
C VAL A 95 -5.46 13.71 -6.23
N ASN A 96 -6.55 12.97 -6.36
CA ASN A 96 -6.81 12.07 -7.50
C ASN A 96 -7.79 12.77 -8.47
N ASP A 97 -7.35 13.07 -9.67
CA ASP A 97 -8.16 13.68 -10.74
C ASP A 97 -8.78 12.65 -11.71
N GLY A 98 -8.68 11.35 -11.37
CA GLY A 98 -9.13 10.22 -12.17
C GLY A 98 -8.11 9.69 -13.18
N LYS A 99 -7.06 10.46 -13.50
CA LYS A 99 -5.96 10.06 -14.39
C LYS A 99 -4.66 9.90 -13.64
N GLN A 100 -4.44 10.75 -12.64
CA GLN A 100 -3.20 10.82 -11.89
C GLN A 100 -3.50 11.19 -10.44
N ILE A 101 -2.68 10.73 -9.53
CA ILE A 101 -2.68 11.15 -8.13
C ILE A 101 -1.49 12.08 -7.92
N THR A 102 -1.73 13.30 -7.45
CA THR A 102 -0.69 14.30 -7.14
C THR A 102 -0.50 14.37 -5.63
N TYR A 103 0.72 14.14 -5.17
CA TYR A 103 1.10 14.20 -3.75
C TYR A 103 1.71 15.55 -3.40
N ARG A 104 1.33 16.09 -2.25
CA ARG A 104 1.79 17.37 -1.73
C ARG A 104 2.24 17.21 -0.27
N ASN A 105 3.30 17.91 0.11
CA ASN A 105 3.70 17.99 1.51
C ASN A 105 2.80 18.96 2.29
N ARG A 106 3.04 19.13 3.60
CA ARG A 106 2.29 20.03 4.49
C ARG A 106 2.26 21.51 4.03
N ASN A 107 3.24 21.92 3.22
CA ASN A 107 3.34 23.27 2.66
C ASN A 107 2.70 23.37 1.26
N SER A 108 1.89 22.39 0.86
CA SER A 108 1.21 22.26 -0.44
C SER A 108 2.15 22.16 -1.65
N LYS A 109 3.48 21.99 -1.44
CA LYS A 109 4.43 21.76 -2.52
C LYS A 109 4.25 20.35 -3.08
N ILE A 110 4.21 20.22 -4.41
CA ILE A 110 4.18 18.91 -5.08
C ILE A 110 5.49 18.17 -4.78
N ILE A 111 5.39 16.92 -4.33
CA ILE A 111 6.52 16.04 -4.03
C ILE A 111 6.60 14.84 -4.96
N GLY A 112 5.51 14.53 -5.65
CA GLY A 112 5.48 13.45 -6.63
C GLY A 112 4.10 13.20 -7.17
N THR A 113 4.03 12.21 -8.06
CA THR A 113 2.79 11.76 -8.70
C THR A 113 2.72 10.25 -8.78
N ALA A 114 1.50 9.71 -8.88
CA ALA A 114 1.24 8.32 -9.21
C ALA A 114 0.28 8.25 -10.38
N THR A 115 0.61 7.44 -11.39
CA THR A 115 -0.22 7.27 -12.58
C THR A 115 -0.65 5.80 -12.67
N PRO A 116 -1.95 5.51 -12.45
CA PRO A 116 -2.48 4.16 -12.62
C PRO A 116 -2.61 3.83 -14.12
N SER A 117 -2.30 2.57 -14.46
CA SER A 117 -2.47 2.03 -15.82
C SER A 117 -2.76 0.53 -15.69
N GLY A 118 -4.02 0.11 -15.85
CA GLY A 118 -4.46 -1.25 -15.59
C GLY A 118 -4.15 -1.68 -14.16
N ASN A 119 -3.49 -2.82 -14.00
CA ASN A 119 -3.09 -3.36 -12.68
C ASN A 119 -1.77 -2.78 -12.14
N LYS A 120 -1.17 -1.80 -12.81
CA LYS A 120 0.09 -1.18 -12.42
C LYS A 120 -0.10 0.30 -12.11
N THR A 121 0.54 0.79 -11.05
CA THR A 121 0.65 2.22 -10.73
C THR A 121 2.12 2.61 -10.74
N THR A 122 2.47 3.64 -11.49
CA THR A 122 3.84 4.16 -11.64
C THR A 122 4.01 5.42 -10.81
N TYR A 123 5.10 5.51 -10.04
CA TYR A 123 5.41 6.65 -9.16
C TYR A 123 6.58 7.46 -9.69
N GLN A 124 6.43 8.78 -9.66
CA GLN A 124 7.45 9.74 -10.05
C GLN A 124 7.64 10.79 -8.97
N ASN A 125 8.85 11.34 -8.84
CA ASN A 125 9.09 12.50 -7.98
C ASN A 125 8.60 13.81 -8.65
N ALA A 126 8.74 14.95 -7.95
CA ALA A 126 8.30 16.26 -8.44
C ALA A 126 9.03 16.70 -9.74
N SER A 127 10.19 16.14 -10.07
CA SER A 127 10.92 16.41 -11.32
C SER A 127 10.59 15.43 -12.45
N GLY A 128 9.61 14.51 -12.24
CA GLY A 128 9.20 13.51 -13.24
C GLY A 128 10.10 12.29 -13.30
N ARG A 129 11.12 12.16 -12.44
CA ARG A 129 11.98 10.97 -12.40
C ARG A 129 11.19 9.79 -11.84
N LEU A 130 11.29 8.64 -12.53
CA LEU A 130 10.72 7.37 -12.07
C LEU A 130 11.30 6.96 -10.72
N LEU A 131 10.46 6.67 -9.74
CA LEU A 131 10.81 6.13 -8.43
C LEU A 131 10.58 4.62 -8.36
N GLY A 132 9.54 4.14 -9.03
CA GLY A 132 9.17 2.73 -9.00
C GLY A 132 7.73 2.52 -9.42
N SER A 133 7.21 1.33 -9.16
CA SER A 133 5.82 0.99 -9.46
C SER A 133 5.25 -0.01 -8.47
N VAL A 134 3.92 -0.10 -8.45
CA VAL A 134 3.16 -1.13 -7.72
C VAL A 134 2.37 -1.92 -8.74
N SER A 135 2.43 -3.24 -8.67
CA SER A 135 1.54 -4.12 -9.40
C SER A 135 0.61 -4.84 -8.42
N CYS A 136 -0.68 -4.75 -8.68
CA CYS A 136 -1.74 -5.42 -7.90
C CYS A 136 -2.41 -6.45 -8.79
N GLY A 137 -2.81 -7.62 -8.23
CA GLY A 137 -3.84 -8.46 -8.85
C GLY A 137 -5.15 -7.68 -8.99
N GLU A 138 -6.03 -8.15 -9.87
CA GLU A 138 -7.25 -7.46 -10.32
C GLU A 138 -8.21 -7.11 -9.19
N ASN A 139 -8.09 -6.26 -8.31
CA ASN A 139 -9.18 -5.76 -7.40
C ASN A 139 -8.71 -5.00 -6.13
N ASN A 140 -7.53 -4.38 -6.10
CA ASN A 140 -7.08 -3.71 -4.88
C ASN A 140 -6.86 -2.19 -5.04
N ASP A 141 -7.96 -1.43 -4.92
CA ASP A 141 -7.93 0.05 -5.01
C ASP A 141 -7.33 0.74 -3.77
N PHE A 142 -7.34 0.07 -2.60
CA PHE A 142 -6.96 0.66 -1.31
C PHE A 142 -5.45 0.67 -1.00
N THR A 143 -4.65 -0.14 -1.66
CA THR A 143 -3.23 -0.29 -1.34
C THR A 143 -2.33 0.70 -2.04
N ARG A 144 -2.86 1.46 -3.00
CA ARG A 144 -2.10 2.45 -3.77
C ARG A 144 -1.55 3.58 -2.91
N ASP A 145 -2.31 4.01 -1.91
CA ASP A 145 -1.92 5.13 -1.04
C ASP A 145 -1.04 4.71 0.16
N ALA A 146 -1.14 3.45 0.57
CA ALA A 146 -0.44 2.95 1.74
C ALA A 146 1.08 2.81 1.54
N PHE A 147 1.52 2.56 0.30
CA PHE A 147 2.93 2.41 -0.06
C PHE A 147 3.77 3.64 0.31
N ILE A 148 3.22 4.82 0.12
CA ILE A 148 3.94 6.08 0.37
C ILE A 148 4.30 6.24 1.84
N HIS A 149 3.47 5.74 2.78
CA HIS A 149 3.70 5.89 4.21
C HIS A 149 4.73 4.93 4.78
N ILE A 150 4.84 3.72 4.26
CA ILE A 150 5.65 2.66 4.87
C ILE A 150 7.04 2.57 4.25
N VAL A 151 7.15 2.75 2.94
CA VAL A 151 8.43 2.71 2.25
C VAL A 151 9.33 3.88 2.64
N THR A 152 8.74 5.05 2.95
CA THR A 152 9.53 6.22 3.38
C THR A 152 10.11 6.09 4.78
N SER A 153 9.51 5.28 5.66
CA SER A 153 10.03 5.07 7.01
C SER A 153 11.05 3.93 7.12
N SER A 154 11.06 3.00 6.16
CA SER A 154 11.83 1.75 6.26
C SER A 154 12.97 1.62 5.25
N ILE A 155 12.95 2.37 4.14
CA ILE A 155 13.97 2.29 3.09
C ILE A 155 14.62 3.66 2.93
N SER A 156 15.76 3.86 3.57
CA SER A 156 16.51 5.11 3.66
C SER A 156 16.97 5.73 2.33
N ASN A 157 16.65 5.15 1.18
CA ASN A 157 17.06 5.62 -0.15
C ASN A 157 15.93 6.11 -1.07
N TYR A 158 14.64 6.01 -0.63
CA TYR A 158 13.49 6.46 -1.41
C TYR A 158 12.65 7.44 -0.59
N ARG A 159 13.12 8.69 -0.50
CA ARG A 159 12.42 9.75 0.24
C ARG A 159 11.34 10.37 -0.62
N ILE A 160 10.09 9.87 -0.52
CA ILE A 160 8.93 10.73 -0.49
C ILE A 160 8.59 10.89 1.00
N SER A 161 9.29 11.75 1.70
CA SER A 161 9.10 11.94 3.14
C SER A 161 7.93 12.87 3.37
N PHE A 162 6.80 12.33 3.84
CA PHE A 162 5.73 13.13 4.43
C PHE A 162 6.03 13.53 5.88
N PHE A 163 7.06 12.95 6.52
CA PHE A 163 7.27 12.98 7.97
C PHE A 163 8.56 13.66 8.42
N GLU A 164 9.25 14.43 7.57
CA GLU A 164 10.31 15.35 7.99
C GLU A 164 9.82 16.76 8.25
#